data_d3b1af9f08fd77c0cfd14faebf257cdb
#
_entry.id   d3b1af9f08fd77c0cfd14faebf257cdb
#
_cell.length_a   1.000
_cell.length_b   1.000
_cell.length_c   1.000
_cell.angle_alpha   90.00
_cell.angle_beta   90.00
_cell.angle_gamma   90.00
#
_symmetry.space_group_name_H-M   'P 1'
#
loop_
_entity.id
_entity.type
_entity.pdbx_description
1 polymer ?
#
loop_
_entity_poly.entity_id
_entity_poly.type
_entity_poly.pdbx_seq_one_letter_code
_entity_poly.pdbx_strand_id
1 'polypeptide(L)'
;MKLKIIAIGKIKEKIYQKRILEYIKWINKDIQSELIILKDRNKKNLEKNLKKYLYTGDSKICISQEGIKYSSKQFSNLLFKENKDLIFFIGGPNGFPKIVRKSVKNIVSLSNLTMPHEMALLVLSEQIFRSLEIKKGSKYHR
;
A
#
# COMPACT_ATOMS: atom_id res chain seq x y z
N MET A 1 -3.31 7.08 14.52
CA MET A 1 -3.33 6.24 13.31
C MET A 1 -1.92 5.91 12.87
N LYS A 2 -1.66 4.66 12.64
CA LYS A 2 -0.39 4.18 12.08
C LYS A 2 -0.66 3.52 10.73
N LEU A 3 0.29 3.58 9.83
CA LEU A 3 0.14 3.05 8.48
C LEU A 3 1.33 2.18 8.13
N LYS A 4 1.07 0.98 7.61
CA LYS A 4 2.11 0.09 7.11
C LYS A 4 1.83 -0.25 5.65
N ILE A 5 2.88 -0.33 4.87
CA ILE A 5 2.83 -0.86 3.50
C ILE A 5 3.67 -2.12 3.47
N ILE A 6 3.05 -3.24 3.20
CA ILE A 6 3.71 -4.53 3.07
C ILE A 6 3.86 -4.82 1.59
N ALA A 7 5.08 -4.72 1.09
CA ALA A 7 5.39 -4.97 -0.32
C ALA A 7 6.12 -6.30 -0.46
N ILE A 8 5.68 -7.11 -1.43
CA ILE A 8 6.30 -8.40 -1.72
C ILE A 8 7.30 -8.21 -2.87
N GLY A 9 8.53 -8.63 -2.66
CA GLY A 9 9.59 -8.52 -3.65
C GLY A 9 10.43 -7.26 -3.50
N LYS A 10 11.70 -7.40 -3.85
CA LYS A 10 12.69 -6.34 -3.73
C LYS A 10 12.44 -5.22 -4.75
N ILE A 11 12.70 -3.98 -4.37
CA ILE A 11 12.73 -2.86 -5.30
C ILE A 11 14.10 -2.86 -5.97
N LYS A 12 14.12 -3.12 -7.29
CA LYS A 12 15.36 -3.22 -8.07
C LYS A 12 15.86 -1.89 -8.59
N GLU A 13 14.94 -1.02 -9.00
CA GLU A 13 15.27 0.28 -9.60
C GLU A 13 15.54 1.32 -8.51
N LYS A 14 16.75 1.86 -8.50
CA LYS A 14 17.15 2.88 -7.52
C LYS A 14 16.30 4.14 -7.57
N ILE A 15 15.85 4.52 -8.78
CA ILE A 15 14.99 5.69 -8.97
C ILE A 15 13.66 5.50 -8.23
N TYR A 16 13.03 4.34 -8.38
CA TYR A 16 11.79 4.02 -7.66
C TYR A 16 12.02 3.99 -6.15
N GLN A 17 13.07 3.32 -5.70
CA GLN A 17 13.40 3.22 -4.29
C GLN A 17 13.54 4.60 -3.64
N LYS A 18 14.31 5.48 -4.27
CA LYS A 18 14.53 6.84 -3.79
C LYS A 18 13.22 7.60 -3.65
N ARG A 19 12.39 7.60 -4.69
CA ARG A 19 11.14 8.36 -4.69
C ARG A 19 10.12 7.79 -3.70
N ILE A 20 10.01 6.47 -3.61
CA ILE A 20 9.13 5.81 -2.65
C ILE A 20 9.52 6.21 -1.22
N LEU A 21 10.80 6.15 -0.88
CA LEU A 21 11.28 6.53 0.45
C LEU A 21 11.06 8.01 0.75
N GLU A 22 11.14 8.89 -0.26
CA GLU A 22 10.80 10.31 -0.08
C GLU A 22 9.31 10.47 0.30
N TYR A 23 8.40 9.78 -0.39
CA TYR A 23 6.97 9.83 -0.04
C TYR A 23 6.73 9.28 1.37
N ILE A 24 7.35 8.17 1.73
CA ILE A 24 7.24 7.62 3.09
C ILE A 24 7.70 8.64 4.13
N LYS A 25 8.80 9.34 3.86
CA LYS A 25 9.30 10.40 4.73
C LYS A 25 8.29 11.54 4.89
N TRP A 26 7.69 11.96 3.78
CA TRP A 26 6.68 13.04 3.82
C TRP A 26 5.40 12.60 4.53
N ILE A 27 4.97 11.37 4.32
CA ILE A 27 3.82 10.78 5.02
C ILE A 27 4.08 10.73 6.53
N ASN A 28 5.30 10.38 6.93
CA ASN A 28 5.68 10.29 8.35
C ASN A 28 5.57 11.62 9.11
N LYS A 29 5.53 12.74 8.43
CA LYS A 29 5.31 14.05 9.09
C LYS A 29 3.92 14.14 9.72
N ASP A 30 2.96 13.44 9.17
CA ASP A 30 1.56 13.49 9.60
C ASP A 30 1.09 12.20 10.24
N ILE A 31 1.52 11.05 9.71
CA ILE A 31 1.13 9.72 10.17
C ILE A 31 2.38 8.86 10.28
N GLN A 32 2.56 8.19 11.42
CA GLN A 32 3.63 7.21 11.57
C GLN A 32 3.44 6.11 10.54
N SER A 33 4.39 6.00 9.60
CA SER A 33 4.30 5.07 8.48
C SER A 33 5.58 4.28 8.31
N GLU A 34 5.44 3.08 7.78
CA GLU A 34 6.52 2.14 7.61
C GLU A 34 6.33 1.34 6.32
N LEU A 35 7.40 1.21 5.54
CA LEU A 35 7.45 0.31 4.39
C LEU A 35 8.20 -0.95 4.77
N ILE A 36 7.55 -2.10 4.65
CA ILE A 36 8.14 -3.40 4.95
C ILE A 36 8.19 -4.20 3.66
N ILE A 37 9.38 -4.61 3.26
CA ILE A 37 9.60 -5.41 2.06
C ILE A 37 9.83 -6.85 2.47
N LEU A 38 8.99 -7.76 1.98
CA LEU A 38 9.10 -9.19 2.25
C LEU A 38 9.69 -9.90 1.03
N LYS A 39 10.66 -10.75 1.28
CA LYS A 39 11.28 -11.57 0.22
C LYS A 39 10.32 -12.65 -0.23
N ASP A 40 10.29 -12.93 -1.53
CA ASP A 40 9.39 -13.91 -2.13
C ASP A 40 10.10 -15.20 -2.58
N ARG A 41 11.36 -15.41 -2.20
CA ARG A 41 12.17 -16.58 -2.61
C ARG A 41 11.62 -17.91 -2.09
N ASN A 42 11.07 -17.90 -0.89
CA ASN A 42 10.53 -19.08 -0.25
C ASN A 42 9.08 -18.83 0.12
N LYS A 43 8.17 -19.56 -0.54
CA LYS A 43 6.73 -19.39 -0.37
C LYS A 43 6.27 -19.61 1.07
N LYS A 44 6.80 -20.61 1.76
CA LYS A 44 6.43 -20.90 3.16
C LYS A 44 6.84 -19.77 4.10
N ASN A 45 8.05 -19.25 3.92
CA ASN A 45 8.55 -18.13 4.72
C ASN A 45 7.76 -16.86 4.45
N LEU A 46 7.41 -16.61 3.18
CA LEU A 46 6.59 -15.47 2.81
C LEU A 46 5.23 -15.52 3.48
N GLU A 47 4.54 -16.66 3.41
CA GLU A 47 3.25 -16.85 4.07
C GLU A 47 3.34 -16.69 5.58
N LYS A 48 4.37 -17.24 6.21
CA LYS A 48 4.62 -17.09 7.64
C LYS A 48 4.78 -15.62 8.02
N ASN A 49 5.55 -14.85 7.25
CA ASN A 49 5.78 -13.44 7.50
C ASN A 49 4.52 -12.61 7.25
N LEU A 50 3.75 -12.95 6.22
CA LEU A 50 2.48 -12.29 5.94
C LEU A 50 1.45 -12.49 7.05
N LYS A 51 1.39 -13.68 7.65
CA LYS A 51 0.45 -13.99 8.75
C LYS A 51 0.60 -13.05 9.94
N LYS A 52 1.80 -12.56 10.19
CA LYS A 52 2.06 -11.59 11.28
C LYS A 52 1.23 -10.32 11.13
N TYR A 53 0.90 -9.96 9.89
CA TYR A 53 0.15 -8.73 9.58
C TYR A 53 -1.31 -9.01 9.23
N LEU A 54 -1.60 -10.20 8.69
CA LEU A 54 -2.97 -10.54 8.25
C LEU A 54 -3.94 -10.75 9.40
N TYR A 55 -3.45 -11.21 10.55
CA TYR A 55 -4.30 -11.56 11.70
C TYR A 55 -4.29 -10.51 12.82
N THR A 56 -3.86 -9.30 12.52
CA THR A 56 -3.95 -8.17 13.46
C THR A 56 -5.34 -7.53 13.39
N GLY A 57 -5.66 -6.69 14.38
CA GLY A 57 -6.93 -5.95 14.40
C GLY A 57 -6.99 -4.73 13.50
N ASP A 58 -5.93 -4.46 12.73
CA ASP A 58 -5.85 -3.29 11.85
C ASP A 58 -6.79 -3.42 10.64
N SER A 59 -7.19 -2.29 10.06
CA SER A 59 -7.84 -2.28 8.76
C SER A 59 -6.85 -2.67 7.68
N LYS A 60 -7.29 -3.44 6.69
CA LYS A 60 -6.41 -3.99 5.66
C LYS A 60 -6.95 -3.71 4.27
N ILE A 61 -6.05 -3.30 3.38
CA ILE A 61 -6.36 -3.06 1.98
C ILE A 61 -5.32 -3.78 1.12
N CYS A 62 -5.80 -4.58 0.18
CA CYS A 62 -4.96 -5.24 -0.81
C CYS A 62 -5.00 -4.43 -2.11
N ILE A 63 -3.85 -4.10 -2.66
CA ILE A 63 -3.75 -3.42 -3.95
C ILE A 63 -3.67 -4.46 -5.05
N SER A 64 -4.69 -4.50 -5.88
CA SER A 64 -4.77 -5.45 -7.01
C SER A 64 -5.58 -4.84 -8.14
N GLN A 65 -5.22 -5.18 -9.37
CA GLN A 65 -5.92 -4.70 -10.57
C GLN A 65 -7.41 -5.12 -10.58
N GLU A 66 -7.74 -6.20 -9.90
CA GLU A 66 -9.11 -6.72 -9.79
C GLU A 66 -10.00 -5.94 -8.83
N GLY A 67 -9.42 -5.04 -8.05
CA GLY A 67 -10.14 -4.33 -7.00
C GLY A 67 -11.02 -3.19 -7.50
N ILE A 68 -11.67 -2.55 -6.54
CA ILE A 68 -12.53 -1.39 -6.79
C ILE A 68 -11.65 -0.18 -7.11
N LYS A 69 -12.05 0.59 -8.11
CA LYS A 69 -11.37 1.82 -8.51
C LYS A 69 -11.96 3.02 -7.80
N TYR A 70 -11.09 3.87 -7.30
CA TYR A 70 -11.47 5.09 -6.60
C TYR A 70 -10.83 6.30 -7.26
N SER A 71 -11.49 7.44 -7.22
CA SER A 71 -10.82 8.71 -7.46
C SER A 71 -9.88 9.00 -6.28
N SER A 72 -8.95 9.92 -6.45
CA SER A 72 -8.04 10.29 -5.34
C SER A 72 -8.80 10.81 -4.12
N LYS A 73 -9.88 11.55 -4.33
CA LYS A 73 -10.73 12.01 -3.23
C LYS A 73 -11.45 10.87 -2.52
N GLN A 74 -11.99 9.94 -3.28
CA GLN A 74 -12.64 8.74 -2.73
C GLN A 74 -11.63 7.86 -1.97
N PHE A 75 -10.44 7.72 -2.51
CA PHE A 75 -9.35 6.98 -1.86
C PHE A 75 -8.97 7.64 -0.52
N SER A 76 -8.86 8.96 -0.50
CA SER A 76 -8.61 9.71 0.73
C SER A 76 -9.71 9.44 1.78
N ASN A 77 -10.96 9.48 1.38
CA ASN A 77 -12.08 9.17 2.28
C ASN A 77 -12.00 7.73 2.80
N LEU A 78 -11.62 6.79 1.95
CA LEU A 78 -11.47 5.39 2.35
C LEU A 78 -10.39 5.22 3.43
N LEU A 79 -9.25 5.90 3.28
CA LEU A 79 -8.14 5.80 4.23
C LEU A 79 -8.54 6.29 5.64
N PHE A 80 -9.30 7.35 5.71
CA PHE A 80 -9.59 8.02 6.98
C PHE A 80 -10.98 7.72 7.56
N LYS A 81 -11.75 6.86 6.88
CA LYS A 81 -13.13 6.56 7.25
C LYS A 81 -13.27 6.03 8.68
N GLU A 82 -12.43 5.12 9.09
CA GLU A 82 -12.53 4.45 10.39
C GLU A 82 -11.57 4.99 11.45
N ASN A 83 -10.63 5.82 11.05
CA ASN A 83 -9.57 6.34 11.91
C ASN A 83 -8.82 5.23 12.69
N LYS A 84 -8.61 4.10 12.04
CA LYS A 84 -7.89 2.95 12.57
C LYS A 84 -6.51 2.84 11.93
N ASP A 85 -5.63 2.09 12.58
CA ASP A 85 -4.37 1.69 11.98
C ASP A 85 -4.64 0.90 10.70
N LEU A 86 -3.82 1.12 9.68
CA LEU A 86 -4.09 0.64 8.33
C LEU A 86 -2.86 -0.08 7.77
N ILE A 87 -3.11 -1.24 7.15
CA ILE A 87 -2.07 -2.01 6.48
C ILE A 87 -2.46 -2.18 5.01
N PHE A 88 -1.56 -1.75 4.12
CA PHE A 88 -1.65 -2.01 2.69
C PHE A 88 -0.80 -3.22 2.35
N PHE A 89 -1.33 -4.08 1.48
CA PHE A 89 -0.58 -5.17 0.88
C PHE A 89 -0.45 -4.94 -0.60
N ILE A 90 0.77 -4.99 -1.11
CA ILE A 90 1.03 -4.86 -2.55
C ILE A 90 1.87 -6.05 -3.01
N GLY A 91 1.42 -6.71 -4.06
CA GLY A 91 2.06 -7.91 -4.58
C GLY A 91 3.36 -7.62 -5.33
N GLY A 92 4.16 -8.66 -5.47
CA GLY A 92 5.38 -8.64 -6.25
C GLY A 92 5.17 -9.11 -7.69
N PRO A 93 6.25 -9.47 -8.40
CA PRO A 93 6.16 -9.94 -9.78
C PRO A 93 5.24 -11.15 -9.97
N ASN A 94 5.10 -11.96 -8.94
CA ASN A 94 4.28 -13.18 -8.97
C ASN A 94 2.90 -12.98 -8.31
N GLY A 95 2.50 -11.74 -8.06
CA GLY A 95 1.23 -11.41 -7.42
C GLY A 95 1.22 -11.70 -5.92
N PHE A 96 0.07 -12.13 -5.42
CA PHE A 96 -0.13 -12.43 -4.01
C PHE A 96 -0.29 -13.93 -3.75
N PRO A 97 0.22 -14.45 -2.62
CA PRO A 97 -0.20 -15.74 -2.13
C PRO A 97 -1.71 -15.77 -1.86
N LYS A 98 -2.33 -16.91 -2.04
CA LYS A 98 -3.78 -17.09 -1.82
C LYS A 98 -4.25 -16.62 -0.44
N ILE A 99 -3.41 -16.76 0.57
CA ILE A 99 -3.75 -16.38 1.94
C ILE A 99 -4.10 -14.88 2.07
N VAL A 100 -3.43 -14.02 1.31
CA VAL A 100 -3.71 -12.58 1.31
C VAL A 100 -5.10 -12.33 0.73
N ARG A 101 -5.40 -12.92 -0.43
CA ARG A 101 -6.69 -12.75 -1.10
C ARG A 101 -7.86 -13.26 -0.26
N LYS A 102 -7.64 -14.35 0.51
CA LYS A 102 -8.67 -14.91 1.39
C LYS A 102 -8.92 -14.06 2.64
N SER A 103 -7.86 -13.42 3.14
CA SER A 103 -7.91 -12.73 4.44
C SER A 103 -8.25 -11.25 4.33
N VAL A 104 -8.01 -10.61 3.18
CA VAL A 104 -8.23 -9.18 2.99
C VAL A 104 -9.46 -8.97 2.11
N LYS A 105 -10.49 -8.35 2.68
CA LYS A 105 -11.76 -8.13 1.98
C LYS A 105 -11.75 -6.89 1.10
N ASN A 106 -11.05 -5.84 1.52
CA ASN A 106 -10.96 -4.59 0.77
C ASN A 106 -9.87 -4.68 -0.27
N ILE A 107 -10.24 -4.80 -1.52
CA ILE A 107 -9.30 -4.86 -2.65
C ILE A 107 -9.49 -3.59 -3.47
N VAL A 108 -8.42 -2.84 -3.65
CA VAL A 108 -8.41 -1.55 -4.34
C VAL A 108 -7.52 -1.64 -5.57
N SER A 109 -8.02 -1.16 -6.70
CA SER A 109 -7.25 -1.02 -7.93
C SER A 109 -6.76 0.40 -8.10
N LEU A 110 -5.48 0.56 -8.40
CA LEU A 110 -4.89 1.87 -8.67
C LEU A 110 -5.24 2.38 -10.07
N SER A 111 -5.48 1.47 -11.00
CA SER A 111 -5.72 1.82 -12.40
C SER A 111 -6.20 0.61 -13.20
N ASN A 112 -6.88 0.86 -14.31
CA ASN A 112 -7.15 -0.16 -15.33
C ASN A 112 -5.88 -0.59 -16.07
N LEU A 113 -4.85 0.25 -16.05
CA LEU A 113 -3.60 -0.04 -16.70
C LEU A 113 -2.76 -0.99 -15.84
N THR A 114 -2.19 -2.00 -16.47
CA THR A 114 -1.24 -2.88 -15.80
C THR A 114 0.08 -2.15 -15.63
N MET A 115 0.66 -2.22 -14.45
CA MET A 115 1.95 -1.60 -14.17
C MET A 115 2.87 -2.57 -13.41
N PRO A 116 4.19 -2.42 -13.60
CA PRO A 116 5.15 -3.19 -12.80
C PRO A 116 4.93 -2.96 -11.31
N HIS A 117 5.23 -3.95 -10.48
CA HIS A 117 4.98 -3.84 -9.03
C HIS A 117 5.70 -2.66 -8.37
N GLU A 118 6.89 -2.31 -8.83
CA GLU A 118 7.63 -1.16 -8.29
C GLU A 118 6.94 0.17 -8.62
N MET A 119 6.40 0.28 -9.84
CA MET A 119 5.62 1.45 -10.23
C MET A 119 4.32 1.53 -9.44
N ALA A 120 3.65 0.41 -9.24
CA ALA A 120 2.44 0.35 -8.42
C ALA A 120 2.72 0.81 -6.98
N LEU A 121 3.84 0.40 -6.40
CA LEU A 121 4.25 0.83 -5.07
C LEU A 121 4.52 2.34 -5.02
N LEU A 122 5.15 2.89 -6.07
CA LEU A 122 5.38 4.33 -6.18
C LEU A 122 4.05 5.08 -6.26
N VAL A 123 3.13 4.63 -7.10
CA VAL A 123 1.81 5.25 -7.25
C VAL A 123 1.03 5.19 -5.94
N LEU A 124 1.05 4.05 -5.27
CA LEU A 124 0.40 3.90 -3.96
C LEU A 124 0.97 4.91 -2.94
N SER A 125 2.28 5.00 -2.85
CA SER A 125 2.96 5.90 -1.92
C SER A 125 2.58 7.36 -2.20
N GLU A 126 2.55 7.77 -3.46
CA GLU A 126 2.13 9.10 -3.87
C GLU A 126 0.65 9.35 -3.52
N GLN A 127 -0.23 8.39 -3.77
CA GLN A 127 -1.66 8.56 -3.48
C GLN A 127 -1.94 8.61 -1.98
N ILE A 128 -1.18 7.92 -1.15
CA ILE A 128 -1.30 8.04 0.30
C ILE A 128 -0.88 9.45 0.74
N PHE A 129 0.24 9.94 0.24
CA PHE A 129 0.68 11.32 0.50
C PHE A 129 -0.37 12.32 0.03
N ARG A 130 -0.89 12.16 -1.20
CA ARG A 130 -1.95 13.01 -1.76
C ARG A 130 -3.21 12.98 -0.89
N SER A 131 -3.56 11.84 -0.35
CA SER A 131 -4.71 11.69 0.54
C SER A 131 -4.58 12.53 1.81
N LEU A 132 -3.37 12.60 2.37
CA LEU A 132 -3.08 13.47 3.51
C LEU A 132 -3.19 14.94 3.14
N GLU A 133 -2.69 15.31 1.97
CA GLU A 133 -2.77 16.68 1.46
C GLU A 133 -4.22 17.09 1.18
N ILE A 134 -5.03 16.21 0.64
CA ILE A 134 -6.48 16.43 0.44
C ILE A 134 -7.15 16.67 1.79
N LYS A 135 -6.86 15.83 2.79
CA LYS A 135 -7.43 15.96 4.13
C LYS A 135 -7.08 17.30 4.78
N LYS A 136 -5.86 17.78 4.58
CA LYS A 136 -5.43 19.09 5.10
C LYS A 136 -6.01 20.26 4.32
N GLY A 137 -6.58 20.04 3.15
CA GLY A 137 -7.04 21.11 2.26
C GLY A 137 -5.90 21.89 1.61
N SER A 138 -4.73 21.28 1.44
CA SER A 138 -3.60 21.94 0.78
C SER A 138 -3.82 22.04 -0.73
N LYS A 139 -2.96 22.83 -1.39
CA LYS A 139 -3.02 23.04 -2.84
C LYS A 139 -2.36 21.92 -3.66
N TYR A 140 -1.86 20.88 -3.03
CA TYR A 140 -1.18 19.78 -3.71
C TYR A 140 -2.09 19.08 -4.71
N HIS A 141 -3.30 18.74 -4.29
CA HIS A 141 -4.28 18.09 -5.16
C HIS A 141 -5.07 19.16 -5.93
N ARG A 142 -5.06 19.06 -7.23
CA ARG A 142 -5.79 19.98 -8.12
C ARG A 142 -6.82 19.25 -8.96
#